data_a8b50301077dc572f6eba6551230ee98
#
_entry.id   a8b50301077dc572f6eba6551230ee98
#
_cell.length_a   1.000
_cell.length_b   1.000
_cell.length_c   1.000
_cell.angle_alpha   90.00
_cell.angle_beta   90.00
_cell.angle_gamma   90.00
#
_symmetry.space_group_name_H-M   'P 1'
#
loop_
_entity.id
_entity.type
_entity.pdbx_description
1 polymer ?
#
loop_
_entity_poly.entity_id
_entity_poly.type
_entity_poly.pdbx_seq_one_letter_code
_entity_poly.pdbx_strand_id
1 'polypeptide(L)'
;MKRLVNTVIFRMVITLLFCVVLTWSFLLGNFTIAIPAGILFIVSCWGVYLQYIMHARKVTFMLNAIENDDFSFKFSSDSPLRSDIQVSQTLNRITAIIQKAKADAVQKEKYYELILNSVNTGVIVANENGNILQINNEALRLLGLTIFTHLKQLDKILLGLPEIFQNVRSGEKQQMSFTNERGTVHMSIRASEMTINSVRMRIFAINDINSELDDKEIES
;
A
#
# COMPACT_ATOMS: atom_id res chain seq x y z
N MET A 1 -8.91 14.90 -24.84
CA MET A 1 -10.21 14.23 -24.75
C MET A 1 -11.06 14.34 -26.02
N LYS A 2 -11.42 15.52 -26.51
CA LYS A 2 -12.28 15.69 -27.72
C LYS A 2 -11.83 14.94 -29.00
N ARG A 3 -10.53 14.75 -29.27
CA ARG A 3 -10.03 14.05 -30.48
C ARG A 3 -9.98 12.52 -30.38
N LEU A 4 -9.95 11.96 -29.17
CA LEU A 4 -10.02 10.50 -28.94
C LEU A 4 -11.45 10.01 -29.21
N VAL A 5 -12.41 10.75 -28.69
CA VAL A 5 -13.84 10.55 -28.93
C VAL A 5 -14.12 10.65 -30.44
N ASN A 6 -13.50 11.57 -31.16
CA ASN A 6 -13.71 11.73 -32.61
C ASN A 6 -13.25 10.50 -33.43
N THR A 7 -12.15 9.82 -33.08
CA THR A 7 -11.68 8.66 -33.90
C THR A 7 -12.53 7.41 -33.68
N VAL A 8 -12.95 7.16 -32.45
CA VAL A 8 -13.85 6.04 -32.12
C VAL A 8 -15.26 6.33 -32.65
N ILE A 9 -15.76 7.55 -32.41
CA ILE A 9 -17.05 8.00 -32.94
C ILE A 9 -17.07 7.94 -34.47
N PHE A 10 -16.00 8.38 -35.14
CA PHE A 10 -15.92 8.34 -36.61
C PHE A 10 -16.02 6.89 -37.13
N ARG A 11 -15.31 5.94 -36.52
CA ARG A 11 -15.44 4.53 -36.88
C ARG A 11 -16.81 3.97 -36.58
N MET A 12 -17.41 4.29 -35.46
CA MET A 12 -18.78 3.89 -35.13
C MET A 12 -19.79 4.47 -36.13
N VAL A 13 -19.65 5.73 -36.52
CA VAL A 13 -20.49 6.36 -37.54
C VAL A 13 -20.36 5.66 -38.88
N ILE A 14 -19.13 5.32 -39.32
CA ILE A 14 -18.89 4.57 -40.55
C ILE A 14 -19.55 3.17 -40.48
N THR A 15 -19.40 2.47 -39.36
CA THR A 15 -20.02 1.14 -39.17
C THR A 15 -21.56 1.25 -39.23
N LEU A 16 -22.12 2.29 -38.64
CA LEU A 16 -23.56 2.54 -38.65
C LEU A 16 -24.05 2.89 -40.05
N LEU A 17 -23.28 3.68 -40.83
CA LEU A 17 -23.58 3.98 -42.23
C LEU A 17 -23.60 2.69 -43.09
N PHE A 18 -22.63 1.82 -42.96
CA PHE A 18 -22.62 0.55 -43.68
C PHE A 18 -23.80 -0.34 -43.28
N CYS A 19 -24.23 -0.33 -42.01
CA CYS A 19 -25.38 -1.04 -41.53
C CYS A 19 -26.66 -0.52 -42.21
N VAL A 20 -26.84 0.83 -42.29
CA VAL A 20 -27.98 1.46 -42.96
C VAL A 20 -27.99 1.15 -44.46
N VAL A 21 -26.89 1.24 -45.14
CA VAL A 21 -26.78 0.92 -46.57
C VAL A 21 -27.13 -0.56 -46.83
N LEU A 22 -26.63 -1.46 -45.99
CA LEU A 22 -26.90 -2.88 -46.06
C LEU A 22 -28.40 -3.17 -45.92
N THR A 23 -29.03 -2.62 -44.87
CA THR A 23 -30.49 -2.80 -44.62
C THR A 23 -31.34 -2.24 -45.73
N TRP A 24 -31.01 -1.02 -46.20
CA TRP A 24 -31.72 -0.38 -47.31
C TRP A 24 -31.63 -1.18 -48.63
N SER A 25 -30.40 -1.64 -48.95
CA SER A 25 -30.16 -2.41 -50.16
C SER A 25 -30.84 -3.79 -50.14
N PHE A 26 -30.91 -4.41 -48.97
CA PHE A 26 -31.62 -5.66 -48.73
C PHE A 26 -33.15 -5.51 -48.95
N LEU A 27 -33.76 -4.42 -48.42
CA LEU A 27 -35.18 -4.12 -48.58
C LEU A 27 -35.56 -3.86 -50.03
N LEU A 28 -34.67 -3.30 -50.83
CA LEU A 28 -34.87 -3.04 -52.24
C LEU A 28 -34.60 -4.26 -53.16
N GLY A 29 -34.17 -5.41 -52.59
CA GLY A 29 -33.82 -6.61 -53.35
C GLY A 29 -32.53 -6.48 -54.20
N ASN A 30 -31.75 -5.43 -53.96
CA ASN A 30 -30.51 -5.13 -54.71
C ASN A 30 -29.31 -5.83 -54.15
N PHE A 31 -29.15 -7.12 -54.42
CA PHE A 31 -28.03 -7.97 -53.92
C PHE A 31 -26.68 -7.54 -54.43
N THR A 32 -26.56 -6.86 -55.55
CA THR A 32 -25.31 -6.34 -56.11
C THR A 32 -24.66 -5.27 -55.22
N ILE A 33 -25.46 -4.52 -54.45
CA ILE A 33 -24.97 -3.51 -53.48
C ILE A 33 -24.94 -4.09 -52.07
N ALA A 34 -25.87 -4.99 -51.74
CA ALA A 34 -25.95 -5.57 -50.38
C ALA A 34 -24.76 -6.41 -50.03
N ILE A 35 -24.21 -7.21 -50.95
CA ILE A 35 -23.05 -8.08 -50.67
C ILE A 35 -21.77 -7.28 -50.35
N PRO A 36 -21.32 -6.31 -51.17
CA PRO A 36 -20.15 -5.52 -50.81
C PRO A 36 -20.34 -4.65 -49.56
N ALA A 37 -21.57 -4.12 -49.34
CA ALA A 37 -21.89 -3.37 -48.11
C ALA A 37 -21.80 -4.27 -46.86
N GLY A 38 -22.21 -5.53 -46.95
CA GLY A 38 -22.09 -6.51 -45.89
C GLY A 38 -20.63 -6.85 -45.57
N ILE A 39 -19.80 -7.03 -46.59
CA ILE A 39 -18.35 -7.27 -46.41
C ILE A 39 -17.69 -6.06 -45.71
N LEU A 40 -17.97 -4.83 -46.16
CA LEU A 40 -17.44 -3.62 -45.56
C LEU A 40 -17.90 -3.43 -44.11
N PHE A 41 -19.16 -3.78 -43.80
CA PHE A 41 -19.68 -3.77 -42.43
C PHE A 41 -18.89 -4.73 -41.53
N ILE A 42 -18.68 -5.98 -41.97
CA ILE A 42 -17.91 -6.98 -41.21
C ILE A 42 -16.46 -6.52 -40.98
N VAL A 43 -15.81 -6.00 -42.02
CA VAL A 43 -14.43 -5.48 -41.91
C VAL A 43 -14.36 -4.29 -40.93
N SER A 44 -15.36 -3.41 -40.98
CA SER A 44 -15.44 -2.26 -40.05
C SER A 44 -15.63 -2.73 -38.60
N CYS A 45 -16.53 -3.67 -38.34
CA CYS A 45 -16.73 -4.28 -37.02
C CYS A 45 -15.46 -4.95 -36.51
N TRP A 46 -14.78 -5.71 -37.38
CA TRP A 46 -13.51 -6.35 -37.05
C TRP A 46 -12.43 -5.33 -36.65
N GLY A 47 -12.34 -4.21 -37.35
CA GLY A 47 -11.42 -3.11 -37.03
C GLY A 47 -11.67 -2.49 -35.66
N VAL A 48 -12.96 -2.29 -35.30
CA VAL A 48 -13.34 -1.77 -33.95
C VAL A 48 -13.01 -2.81 -32.87
N TYR A 49 -13.27 -4.08 -33.12
CA TYR A 49 -12.97 -5.18 -32.20
C TYR A 49 -11.47 -5.31 -31.92
N LEU A 50 -10.64 -5.28 -32.96
CA LEU A 50 -9.18 -5.32 -32.81
C LEU A 50 -8.64 -4.14 -31.97
N GLN A 51 -9.16 -2.95 -32.19
CA GLN A 51 -8.77 -1.77 -31.43
C GLN A 51 -9.14 -1.90 -29.95
N TYR A 52 -10.35 -2.41 -29.67
CA TYR A 52 -10.80 -2.68 -28.31
C TYR A 52 -9.89 -3.67 -27.59
N ILE A 53 -9.57 -4.80 -28.23
CA ILE A 53 -8.68 -5.82 -27.66
C ILE A 53 -7.29 -5.26 -27.37
N MET A 54 -6.73 -4.46 -28.28
CA MET A 54 -5.41 -3.87 -28.07
C MET A 54 -5.37 -2.96 -26.85
N HIS A 55 -6.41 -2.13 -26.65
CA HIS A 55 -6.49 -1.28 -25.46
C HIS A 55 -6.71 -2.11 -24.19
N ALA A 56 -7.59 -3.10 -24.20
CA ALA A 56 -7.83 -3.98 -23.07
C ALA A 56 -6.56 -4.72 -22.64
N ARG A 57 -5.80 -5.26 -23.59
CA ARG A 57 -4.51 -5.93 -23.32
C ARG A 57 -3.48 -5.00 -22.68
N LYS A 58 -3.38 -3.75 -23.12
CA LYS A 58 -2.48 -2.75 -22.50
C LYS A 58 -2.82 -2.52 -21.04
N VAL A 59 -4.12 -2.37 -20.72
CA VAL A 59 -4.59 -2.18 -19.33
C VAL A 59 -4.30 -3.41 -18.48
N THR A 60 -4.64 -4.61 -18.97
CA THR A 60 -4.37 -5.86 -18.26
C THR A 60 -2.88 -6.06 -18.01
N PHE A 61 -2.04 -5.79 -19.02
CA PHE A 61 -0.58 -5.86 -18.85
C PHE A 61 -0.09 -4.90 -17.77
N MET A 62 -0.58 -3.64 -17.77
CA MET A 62 -0.21 -2.66 -16.75
C MET A 62 -0.60 -3.13 -15.34
N LEU A 63 -1.83 -3.65 -15.19
CA LEU A 63 -2.30 -4.13 -13.88
C LEU A 63 -1.46 -5.31 -13.37
N ASN A 64 -1.18 -6.29 -14.22
CA ASN A 64 -0.34 -7.44 -13.87
C ASN A 64 1.10 -7.01 -13.51
N ALA A 65 1.65 -6.05 -14.23
CA ALA A 65 2.98 -5.53 -13.94
C ALA A 65 3.02 -4.78 -12.58
N ILE A 66 2.01 -3.96 -12.29
CA ILE A 66 1.87 -3.27 -11.00
C ILE A 66 1.70 -4.28 -9.85
N GLU A 67 0.91 -5.33 -10.04
CA GLU A 67 0.71 -6.39 -9.06
C GLU A 67 2.03 -7.12 -8.72
N ASN A 68 2.90 -7.30 -9.73
CA ASN A 68 4.22 -7.91 -9.58
C ASN A 68 5.34 -6.90 -9.22
N ASP A 69 4.99 -5.66 -8.85
CA ASP A 69 5.95 -4.59 -8.53
C ASP A 69 6.91 -4.23 -9.68
N ASP A 70 6.56 -4.57 -10.91
CA ASP A 70 7.35 -4.24 -12.09
C ASP A 70 6.89 -2.90 -12.68
N PHE A 71 7.69 -1.88 -12.47
CA PHE A 71 7.48 -0.52 -13.03
C PHE A 71 8.50 -0.19 -14.13
N SER A 72 9.26 -1.16 -14.62
CA SER A 72 10.31 -0.95 -15.62
C SER A 72 9.78 -0.72 -17.03
N PHE A 73 8.52 -1.08 -17.28
CA PHE A 73 7.89 -0.98 -18.60
C PHE A 73 7.41 0.44 -18.92
N LYS A 74 7.41 0.76 -20.21
CA LYS A 74 6.74 1.95 -20.77
C LYS A 74 6.00 1.57 -22.03
N PHE A 75 4.76 2.03 -22.15
CA PHE A 75 4.02 1.90 -23.40
C PHE A 75 4.58 2.88 -24.43
N SER A 76 4.89 2.38 -25.63
CA SER A 76 5.37 3.22 -26.73
C SER A 76 4.32 4.25 -27.13
N SER A 77 4.78 5.46 -27.42
CA SER A 77 3.96 6.55 -27.96
C SER A 77 4.12 6.67 -29.50
N ASP A 78 4.78 5.71 -30.16
CA ASP A 78 5.09 5.75 -31.60
C ASP A 78 4.00 5.08 -32.46
N SER A 79 2.74 5.20 -32.07
CA SER A 79 1.63 4.67 -32.86
C SER A 79 1.20 5.70 -33.92
N PRO A 80 0.85 5.26 -35.15
CA PRO A 80 0.25 6.13 -36.17
C PRO A 80 -1.12 6.66 -35.74
N LEU A 81 -1.78 6.00 -34.77
CA LEU A 81 -3.08 6.38 -34.28
C LEU A 81 -2.94 7.26 -33.02
N ARG A 82 -3.40 8.51 -33.12
CA ARG A 82 -3.37 9.47 -31.99
C ARG A 82 -4.12 8.97 -30.74
N SER A 83 -5.16 8.16 -30.92
CA SER A 83 -5.88 7.52 -29.81
C SER A 83 -4.99 6.58 -28.99
N ASP A 84 -4.16 5.81 -29.67
CA ASP A 84 -3.20 4.89 -29.05
C ASP A 84 -2.11 5.62 -28.26
N ILE A 85 -1.63 6.73 -28.79
CA ILE A 85 -0.65 7.61 -28.13
C ILE A 85 -1.22 8.13 -26.81
N GLN A 86 -2.46 8.64 -26.84
CA GLN A 86 -3.10 9.19 -25.64
C GLN A 86 -3.35 8.12 -24.57
N VAL A 87 -3.80 6.93 -24.96
CA VAL A 87 -3.96 5.79 -24.03
C VAL A 87 -2.62 5.41 -23.43
N SER A 88 -1.58 5.24 -24.25
CA SER A 88 -0.23 4.90 -23.78
C SER A 88 0.34 5.96 -22.83
N GLN A 89 0.20 7.25 -23.15
CA GLN A 89 0.63 8.35 -22.28
C GLN A 89 -0.14 8.38 -20.94
N THR A 90 -1.46 8.14 -20.99
CA THR A 90 -2.29 8.09 -19.79
C THR A 90 -1.90 6.92 -18.90
N LEU A 91 -1.70 5.73 -19.47
CA LEU A 91 -1.25 4.55 -18.73
C LEU A 91 0.13 4.78 -18.11
N ASN A 92 1.10 5.32 -18.87
CA ASN A 92 2.42 5.66 -18.36
C ASN A 92 2.35 6.68 -17.19
N ARG A 93 1.44 7.65 -17.27
CA ARG A 93 1.22 8.63 -16.19
C ARG A 93 0.64 7.97 -14.95
N ILE A 94 -0.34 7.07 -15.10
CA ILE A 94 -0.92 6.33 -13.99
C ILE A 94 0.15 5.48 -13.31
N THR A 95 0.95 4.74 -14.08
CA THR A 95 2.06 3.94 -13.56
C THR A 95 3.05 4.79 -12.76
N ALA A 96 3.44 5.96 -13.29
CA ALA A 96 4.34 6.88 -12.59
C ALA A 96 3.75 7.41 -11.27
N ILE A 97 2.44 7.70 -11.22
CA ILE A 97 1.75 8.14 -10.00
C ILE A 97 1.76 7.02 -8.94
N ILE A 98 1.44 5.78 -9.35
CA ILE A 98 1.42 4.64 -8.43
C ILE A 98 2.83 4.34 -7.91
N GLN A 99 3.82 4.32 -8.79
CA GLN A 99 5.23 4.13 -8.42
C GLN A 99 5.69 5.18 -7.41
N LYS A 100 5.36 6.46 -7.65
CA LYS A 100 5.68 7.54 -6.72
C LYS A 100 4.99 7.35 -5.37
N ALA A 101 3.68 7.06 -5.37
CA ALA A 101 2.94 6.86 -4.13
C ALA A 101 3.51 5.70 -3.30
N LYS A 102 3.93 4.61 -3.97
CA LYS A 102 4.59 3.48 -3.29
C LYS A 102 5.96 3.87 -2.72
N ALA A 103 6.78 4.59 -3.51
CA ALA A 103 8.07 5.07 -3.03
C ALA A 103 7.92 6.01 -1.82
N ASP A 104 6.95 6.93 -1.86
CA ASP A 104 6.65 7.84 -0.76
C ASP A 104 6.19 7.06 0.50
N ALA A 105 5.39 5.99 0.33
CA ALA A 105 4.96 5.13 1.43
C ALA A 105 6.15 4.41 2.09
N VAL A 106 7.02 3.78 1.31
CA VAL A 106 8.24 3.11 1.79
C VAL A 106 9.19 4.11 2.46
N GLN A 107 9.34 5.31 1.91
CA GLN A 107 10.16 6.35 2.52
C GLN A 107 9.61 6.80 3.87
N LYS A 108 8.28 6.97 3.99
CA LYS A 108 7.63 7.31 5.28
C LYS A 108 7.81 6.20 6.31
N GLU A 109 7.67 4.94 5.92
CA GLU A 109 7.89 3.80 6.81
C GLU A 109 9.31 3.82 7.38
N LYS A 110 10.33 3.94 6.53
CA LYS A 110 11.73 4.07 6.96
C LYS A 110 11.96 5.29 7.86
N TYR A 111 11.33 6.41 7.55
CA TYR A 111 11.44 7.61 8.38
C TYR A 111 10.87 7.38 9.78
N TYR A 112 9.71 6.74 9.91
CA TYR A 112 9.14 6.40 11.21
C TYR A 112 10.01 5.39 11.98
N GLU A 113 10.57 4.39 11.30
CA GLU A 113 11.50 3.45 11.90
C GLU A 113 12.75 4.15 12.46
N LEU A 114 13.35 5.07 11.69
CA LEU A 114 14.49 5.87 12.14
C LEU A 114 14.14 6.73 13.36
N ILE A 115 13.00 7.40 13.35
CA ILE A 115 12.54 8.18 14.52
C ILE A 115 12.39 7.28 15.74
N LEU A 116 11.67 6.17 15.62
CA LEU A 116 11.46 5.24 16.72
C LEU A 116 12.77 4.69 17.29
N ASN A 117 13.79 4.48 16.43
CA ASN A 117 15.09 3.99 16.87
C ASN A 117 16.03 5.10 17.35
N SER A 118 15.72 6.39 17.12
CA SER A 118 16.55 7.52 17.57
C SER A 118 16.16 8.04 18.96
N VAL A 119 15.00 7.62 19.50
CA VAL A 119 14.57 8.05 20.82
C VAL A 119 15.10 7.16 21.92
N ASN A 120 15.48 7.75 23.06
CA ASN A 120 15.96 7.03 24.25
C ASN A 120 14.80 6.41 25.08
N THR A 121 13.63 6.25 24.45
CA THR A 121 12.48 5.60 25.04
C THR A 121 12.24 4.29 24.32
N GLY A 122 12.17 3.21 25.06
CA GLY A 122 11.76 1.93 24.54
C GLY A 122 10.26 1.96 24.18
N VAL A 123 9.94 1.63 22.93
CA VAL A 123 8.55 1.59 22.45
C VAL A 123 8.21 0.16 22.06
N ILE A 124 7.10 -0.34 22.61
CA ILE A 124 6.57 -1.67 22.33
C ILE A 124 5.10 -1.52 21.94
N VAL A 125 4.69 -2.11 20.83
CA VAL A 125 3.30 -2.19 20.41
C VAL A 125 2.87 -3.65 20.43
N ALA A 126 1.83 -3.97 21.20
CA ALA A 126 1.28 -5.31 21.32
C ALA A 126 -0.22 -5.33 21.01
N ASN A 127 -0.71 -6.45 20.49
CA ASN A 127 -2.14 -6.68 20.35
C ASN A 127 -2.77 -7.19 21.67
N GLU A 128 -4.08 -7.37 21.70
CA GLU A 128 -4.83 -7.87 22.85
C GLU A 128 -4.34 -9.24 23.34
N ASN A 129 -3.83 -10.07 22.46
CA ASN A 129 -3.31 -11.39 22.78
C ASN A 129 -1.88 -11.37 23.33
N GLY A 130 -1.25 -10.18 23.39
CA GLY A 130 0.12 -10.02 23.85
C GLY A 130 1.19 -10.29 22.79
N ASN A 131 0.81 -10.50 21.52
CA ASN A 131 1.79 -10.59 20.42
C ASN A 131 2.37 -9.21 20.15
N ILE A 132 3.67 -9.13 20.00
CA ILE A 132 4.39 -7.90 19.67
C ILE A 132 4.26 -7.64 18.18
N LEU A 133 3.70 -6.47 17.85
CA LEU A 133 3.54 -6.00 16.48
C LEU A 133 4.72 -5.12 16.05
N GLN A 134 5.23 -4.31 17.00
CA GLN A 134 6.36 -3.42 16.75
C GLN A 134 7.16 -3.20 18.04
N ILE A 135 8.47 -3.09 17.92
CA ILE A 135 9.39 -2.77 19.00
C ILE A 135 10.58 -2.01 18.44
N ASN A 136 11.10 -1.03 19.17
CA ASN A 136 12.31 -0.35 18.80
C ASN A 136 13.56 -0.95 19.50
N ASN A 137 14.73 -0.56 19.00
CA ASN A 137 16.02 -1.05 19.53
C ASN A 137 16.22 -0.71 21.01
N GLU A 138 15.74 0.45 21.44
CA GLU A 138 15.86 0.89 22.83
C GLU A 138 15.08 0.00 23.78
N ALA A 139 13.86 -0.45 23.41
CA ALA A 139 13.11 -1.40 24.21
C ALA A 139 13.82 -2.75 24.32
N LEU A 140 14.42 -3.25 23.24
CA LEU A 140 15.22 -4.48 23.28
C LEU A 140 16.44 -4.32 24.19
N ARG A 141 17.12 -3.17 24.11
CA ARG A 141 18.27 -2.84 24.96
C ARG A 141 17.92 -2.79 26.44
N LEU A 142 16.85 -2.08 26.79
CA LEU A 142 16.37 -1.94 28.18
C LEU A 142 15.92 -3.27 28.78
N LEU A 143 15.23 -4.09 27.99
CA LEU A 143 14.78 -5.41 28.44
C LEU A 143 15.89 -6.47 28.42
N GLY A 144 17.05 -6.18 27.78
CA GLY A 144 18.14 -7.16 27.64
C GLY A 144 17.81 -8.30 26.70
N LEU A 145 16.87 -8.09 25.75
CA LEU A 145 16.43 -9.09 24.80
C LEU A 145 16.97 -8.81 23.41
N THR A 146 17.26 -9.86 22.65
CA THR A 146 17.63 -9.76 21.23
C THR A 146 16.42 -9.94 20.31
N ILE A 147 15.44 -10.73 20.74
CA ILE A 147 14.20 -11.02 20.02
C ILE A 147 13.05 -10.99 21.03
N PHE A 148 12.00 -10.25 20.71
CA PHE A 148 10.82 -10.12 21.54
C PHE A 148 9.55 -10.17 20.68
N THR A 149 8.81 -11.28 20.75
CA THR A 149 7.65 -11.56 19.89
C THR A 149 6.34 -11.65 20.66
N HIS A 150 6.41 -11.87 21.97
CA HIS A 150 5.23 -12.03 22.82
C HIS A 150 5.51 -11.56 24.24
N LEU A 151 4.55 -10.86 24.88
CA LEU A 151 4.66 -10.32 26.25
C LEU A 151 5.03 -11.41 27.29
N LYS A 152 4.58 -12.64 27.13
CA LYS A 152 4.95 -13.76 28.03
C LYS A 152 6.46 -14.03 28.14
N GLN A 153 7.24 -13.59 27.15
CA GLN A 153 8.69 -13.74 27.21
C GLN A 153 9.34 -12.88 28.30
N LEU A 154 8.61 -11.86 28.82
CA LEU A 154 9.05 -11.05 29.95
C LEU A 154 9.22 -11.85 31.25
N ASP A 155 8.53 -12.99 31.39
CA ASP A 155 8.74 -13.90 32.53
C ASP A 155 10.20 -14.43 32.64
N LYS A 156 10.92 -14.41 31.52
CA LYS A 156 12.35 -14.78 31.51
C LYS A 156 13.23 -13.73 32.17
N ILE A 157 12.76 -12.48 32.25
CA ILE A 157 13.47 -11.34 32.84
C ILE A 157 13.09 -11.25 34.32
N LEU A 158 11.80 -11.24 34.63
CA LEU A 158 11.22 -11.18 35.95
C LEU A 158 9.87 -11.87 35.95
N LEU A 159 9.71 -12.83 36.85
CA LEU A 159 8.44 -13.57 36.99
C LEU A 159 7.34 -12.59 37.36
N GLY A 160 6.20 -12.66 36.62
CA GLY A 160 5.07 -11.73 36.82
C GLY A 160 5.18 -10.40 36.09
N LEU A 161 6.27 -10.18 35.33
CA LEU A 161 6.42 -8.96 34.54
C LEU A 161 5.35 -8.82 33.43
N PRO A 162 4.92 -9.88 32.72
CA PRO A 162 3.81 -9.78 31.77
C PRO A 162 2.52 -9.25 32.38
N GLU A 163 2.18 -9.64 33.61
CA GLU A 163 0.99 -9.19 34.34
C GLU A 163 1.09 -7.69 34.66
N ILE A 164 2.28 -7.20 35.00
CA ILE A 164 2.51 -5.76 35.22
C ILE A 164 2.22 -5.00 33.94
N PHE A 165 2.78 -5.44 32.81
CA PHE A 165 2.50 -4.81 31.50
C PHE A 165 1.01 -4.86 31.13
N GLN A 166 0.32 -5.94 31.46
CA GLN A 166 -1.12 -6.07 31.18
C GLN A 166 -1.98 -5.18 32.08
N ASN A 167 -1.56 -4.94 33.32
CA ASN A 167 -2.34 -4.24 34.32
C ASN A 167 -2.09 -2.72 34.36
N VAL A 168 -1.04 -2.20 33.73
CA VAL A 168 -0.80 -0.76 33.62
C VAL A 168 -1.98 -0.11 32.91
N ARG A 169 -2.67 0.80 33.59
CA ARG A 169 -3.80 1.54 33.01
C ARG A 169 -3.30 2.56 31.98
N SER A 170 -4.13 2.82 30.99
CA SER A 170 -3.82 3.82 29.98
C SER A 170 -3.61 5.20 30.64
N GLY A 171 -2.44 5.81 30.37
CA GLY A 171 -2.04 7.09 30.92
C GLY A 171 -1.32 7.05 32.27
N GLU A 172 -1.33 5.93 33.00
CA GLU A 172 -0.59 5.79 34.26
C GLU A 172 0.88 5.47 34.02
N LYS A 173 1.76 5.98 34.91
CA LYS A 173 3.19 5.68 34.97
C LYS A 173 3.41 4.70 36.12
N GLN A 174 3.94 3.51 35.83
CA GLN A 174 4.35 2.53 36.83
C GLN A 174 5.86 2.42 36.83
N GLN A 175 6.49 2.47 38.00
CA GLN A 175 7.94 2.30 38.17
C GLN A 175 8.23 0.92 38.73
N MET A 176 9.32 0.34 38.27
CA MET A 176 9.82 -0.95 38.73
C MET A 176 11.34 -1.05 38.58
N SER A 177 11.92 -1.99 39.30
CA SER A 177 13.34 -2.33 39.17
C SER A 177 13.50 -3.81 39.04
N PHE A 178 14.47 -4.22 38.20
CA PHE A 178 14.87 -5.62 38.07
C PHE A 178 16.38 -5.67 37.77
N THR A 179 16.99 -6.79 38.08
CA THR A 179 18.40 -7.03 37.83
C THR A 179 18.54 -7.95 36.61
N ASN A 180 19.34 -7.51 35.64
CA ASN A 180 19.74 -8.31 34.49
C ASN A 180 21.26 -8.53 34.50
N GLU A 181 21.80 -9.19 33.47
CA GLU A 181 23.26 -9.45 33.34
C GLU A 181 24.11 -8.16 33.32
N ARG A 182 23.54 -7.00 33.07
CA ARG A 182 24.20 -5.69 33.01
C ARG A 182 24.07 -4.87 34.28
N GLY A 183 23.35 -5.33 35.29
CA GLY A 183 23.10 -4.67 36.55
C GLY A 183 21.62 -4.42 36.86
N THR A 184 21.36 -3.60 37.87
CA THR A 184 20.00 -3.19 38.25
C THR A 184 19.52 -2.10 37.32
N VAL A 185 18.36 -2.34 36.68
CA VAL A 185 17.68 -1.39 35.79
C VAL A 185 16.45 -0.88 36.53
N HIS A 186 16.37 0.44 36.70
CA HIS A 186 15.19 1.12 37.20
C HIS A 186 14.39 1.63 36.01
N MET A 187 13.20 1.14 35.83
CA MET A 187 12.39 1.36 34.62
C MET A 187 11.05 1.96 34.97
N SER A 188 10.62 2.92 34.16
CA SER A 188 9.23 3.40 34.18
C SER A 188 8.50 2.92 32.94
N ILE A 189 7.28 2.43 33.13
CA ILE A 189 6.40 1.94 32.08
C ILE A 189 5.17 2.86 32.02
N ARG A 190 4.81 3.31 30.83
CA ARG A 190 3.54 3.97 30.56
C ARG A 190 2.83 3.21 29.45
N ALA A 191 1.54 2.90 29.66
CA ALA A 191 0.69 2.29 28.64
C ALA A 191 -0.24 3.30 28.01
N SER A 192 -0.52 3.14 26.73
CA SER A 192 -1.58 3.81 25.98
C SER A 192 -2.33 2.79 25.16
N GLU A 193 -3.61 3.01 24.90
CA GLU A 193 -4.43 2.13 24.06
C GLU A 193 -4.87 2.88 22.82
N MET A 194 -4.85 2.17 21.68
CA MET A 194 -5.37 2.68 20.41
C MET A 194 -6.08 1.56 19.65
N THR A 195 -7.02 1.94 18.81
CA THR A 195 -7.73 1.02 17.94
C THR A 195 -7.49 1.42 16.49
N ILE A 196 -6.94 0.49 15.69
CA ILE A 196 -6.72 0.69 14.25
C ILE A 196 -7.43 -0.45 13.52
N ASN A 197 -8.28 -0.13 12.54
CA ASN A 197 -9.03 -1.11 11.75
C ASN A 197 -9.79 -2.15 12.62
N SER A 198 -10.41 -1.70 13.70
CA SER A 198 -11.13 -2.54 14.68
C SER A 198 -10.24 -3.51 15.47
N VAL A 199 -8.91 -3.39 15.38
CA VAL A 199 -7.95 -4.14 16.20
C VAL A 199 -7.47 -3.24 17.32
N ARG A 200 -7.70 -3.67 18.57
CA ARG A 200 -7.19 -2.96 19.74
C ARG A 200 -5.72 -3.27 19.93
N MET A 201 -4.92 -2.24 20.14
CA MET A 201 -3.49 -2.32 20.37
C MET A 201 -3.11 -1.56 21.62
N ARG A 202 -2.09 -2.02 22.32
CA ARG A 202 -1.49 -1.35 23.47
C ARG A 202 -0.08 -0.93 23.10
N ILE A 203 0.24 0.32 23.42
CA ILE A 203 1.56 0.90 23.22
C ILE A 203 2.17 1.08 24.60
N PHE A 204 3.36 0.52 24.82
CA PHE A 204 4.13 0.70 26.03
C PHE A 204 5.34 1.57 25.73
N ALA A 205 5.49 2.64 26.49
CA ALA A 205 6.68 3.44 26.53
C ALA A 205 7.47 3.10 27.81
N ILE A 206 8.70 2.67 27.65
CA ILE A 206 9.58 2.29 28.75
C ILE A 206 10.81 3.20 28.76
N ASN A 207 11.13 3.74 29.91
CA ASN A 207 12.31 4.60 30.10
C ASN A 207 13.17 4.08 31.26
N ASP A 208 14.47 4.18 31.07
CA ASP A 208 15.44 4.04 32.15
C ASP A 208 15.41 5.30 33.01
N ILE A 209 15.24 5.13 34.31
CA ILE A 209 15.16 6.24 35.28
C ILE A 209 16.34 6.24 36.26
N ASN A 210 17.41 5.48 35.96
CA ASN A 210 18.60 5.46 36.82
C ASN A 210 19.18 6.85 37.04
N SER A 211 19.33 7.64 35.97
CA SER A 211 19.85 9.01 36.06
C SER A 211 18.93 9.95 36.84
N GLU A 212 17.60 9.78 36.75
CA GLU A 212 16.64 10.58 37.53
C GLU A 212 16.69 10.25 39.03
N LEU A 213 17.12 9.06 39.41
CA LEU A 213 17.25 8.64 40.81
C LEU A 213 18.57 9.12 41.42
N ASP A 214 19.66 8.99 40.63
CA ASP A 214 20.97 9.47 41.06
C ASP A 214 20.98 10.98 41.33
N ASP A 215 20.30 11.78 40.50
CA ASP A 215 20.16 13.23 40.68
C ASP A 215 19.37 13.59 41.98
N LYS A 216 18.35 12.80 42.34
CA LYS A 216 17.56 13.02 43.58
C LYS A 216 18.31 12.61 44.85
N GLU A 217 19.22 11.64 44.79
CA GLU A 217 20.05 11.26 45.93
C GLU A 217 21.16 12.31 46.22
N ILE A 218 21.61 13.04 45.18
CA ILE A 218 22.59 14.12 45.33
C ILE A 218 21.99 15.40 45.94
N GLU A 219 20.69 15.65 45.74
CA GLU A 219 19.97 16.81 46.25
C GLU A 219 19.39 16.61 47.69
N SER A 220 19.46 15.41 48.25
CA SER A 220 18.97 15.10 49.60
C SER A 220 20.11 15.03 50.63
#